data_814994166854b11e8cc8a718c352a0fa
#
_entry.id   814994166854b11e8cc8a718c352a0fa
#
_cell.length_a   1.000
_cell.length_b   1.000
_cell.length_c   1.000
_cell.angle_alpha   90.00
_cell.angle_beta   90.00
_cell.angle_gamma   90.00
#
_symmetry.space_group_name_H-M   'P 1'
#
loop_
_entity.id
_entity.type
_entity.pdbx_description
1 polymer ?
#
loop_
_entity_poly.entity_id
_entity_poly.type
_entity_poly.pdbx_seq_one_letter_code
_entity_poly.pdbx_strand_id
1 'polypeptide(L)'
;GIFMNSPNTGIPEITIKSVILGILLSMILAGANAYLGLFAGMTVSASIPAAVISMGILSMFRKSNILENNIVQTAASAGESLAAGVIFTIPALILMGYWDSFNYWEITKIASIGGIIGVMFTIPLRRALIIEAKLLYPEGIATAEVLKVGESARNKEDGDSDAAGGIKLIAFAGIAGGLMKIAQQGFSMWHSAVEGARAIGSSIFGLGCDLSPALISVGYIVGRNISILVFAGGLISWFVAIPIYTAIYGFEGDPMTAAWDIWNTKIRYLGVGAMVVGGVWSLIKLFKPLVAGIQASINAVKSSYSGDTVNREESDISIKTVGFVLLFMLIPVFFLYLEVIESVGIAIILSLVMMVFGFLFSAVAAYMAGVVGSSNNPISGVTIATILFSSLLLLVLLGTGSTQGAAGAIMIGAVVCCAAAIGGDNLQDLKTGHIVGATPWKQQIMQLIGVVSAALVLGLVLDILHTAYTIGSPTLSAPQATLMKSVAEGVFQGNLPWDMVYIG
;
A
#
# COMPACT_ATOMS: atom_id res chain seq x y z
N GLY A 1 23.35 -5.97 23.14
CA GLY A 1 23.33 -5.42 24.48
C GLY A 1 24.08 -4.10 24.66
N ILE A 2 24.84 -3.65 23.64
CA ILE A 2 25.72 -2.46 23.80
C ILE A 2 24.98 -1.14 23.52
N PHE A 3 23.83 -1.20 22.85
CA PHE A 3 23.08 0.00 22.49
C PHE A 3 21.86 0.31 23.38
N MET A 4 21.56 -0.52 24.37
CA MET A 4 20.38 -0.36 25.21
C MET A 4 20.55 0.62 26.40
N ASN A 5 21.72 1.14 26.66
CA ASN A 5 21.98 1.92 27.88
C ASN A 5 22.74 3.22 27.65
N SER A 6 22.38 4.04 26.70
CA SER A 6 22.94 5.40 26.70
C SER A 6 21.80 6.43 26.71
N PRO A 7 21.51 6.95 27.92
CA PRO A 7 20.66 8.12 28.04
C PRO A 7 21.46 9.33 27.55
N ASN A 8 21.07 9.95 26.49
CA ASN A 8 21.70 11.11 25.84
C ASN A 8 22.96 10.83 25.00
N THR A 9 22.92 9.90 24.09
CA THR A 9 23.82 10.01 22.96
C THR A 9 23.28 11.13 22.07
N GLY A 10 23.96 12.26 22.03
CA GLY A 10 23.68 13.34 21.09
C GLY A 10 24.00 12.96 19.64
N ILE A 11 23.64 11.71 19.24
CA ILE A 11 23.78 11.22 17.87
C ILE A 11 22.69 11.88 17.04
N PRO A 12 23.05 12.63 15.99
CA PRO A 12 22.08 13.30 15.15
C PRO A 12 21.27 12.26 14.36
N GLU A 13 19.95 12.35 14.41
CA GLU A 13 19.03 11.50 13.65
C GLU A 13 18.57 12.24 12.40
N ILE A 14 17.97 13.42 12.55
CA ILE A 14 17.52 14.26 11.45
C ILE A 14 18.62 15.23 11.08
N THR A 15 19.20 15.05 9.90
CA THR A 15 20.24 15.91 9.34
C THR A 15 19.81 16.37 7.93
N ILE A 16 20.44 17.43 7.43
CA ILE A 16 20.12 17.92 6.06
C ILE A 16 20.30 16.80 5.03
N LYS A 17 21.40 16.05 5.12
CA LYS A 17 21.67 14.94 4.21
C LYS A 17 20.66 13.81 4.31
N SER A 18 20.22 13.46 5.53
CA SER A 18 19.19 12.42 5.72
C SER A 18 17.83 12.85 5.21
N VAL A 19 17.43 14.10 5.42
CA VAL A 19 16.16 14.64 4.90
C VAL A 19 16.16 14.67 3.37
N ILE A 20 17.20 15.20 2.75
CA ILE A 20 17.30 15.27 1.30
C ILE A 20 17.28 13.88 0.68
N LEU A 21 18.08 12.96 1.18
CA LEU A 21 18.12 11.59 0.67
C LEU A 21 16.80 10.85 0.91
N GLY A 22 16.17 11.05 2.05
CA GLY A 22 14.85 10.50 2.35
C GLY A 22 13.77 10.98 1.39
N ILE A 23 13.76 12.28 1.07
CA ILE A 23 12.84 12.87 0.09
C ILE A 23 13.07 12.27 -1.30
N LEU A 24 14.31 12.22 -1.76
CA LEU A 24 14.65 11.68 -3.08
C LEU A 24 14.28 10.20 -3.21
N LEU A 25 14.62 9.39 -2.22
CA LEU A 25 14.29 7.96 -2.24
C LEU A 25 12.78 7.73 -2.11
N SER A 26 12.07 8.53 -1.33
CA SER A 26 10.61 8.50 -1.26
C SER A 26 9.98 8.68 -2.65
N MET A 27 10.41 9.69 -3.39
CA MET A 27 9.91 9.97 -4.74
C MET A 27 10.23 8.85 -5.73
N ILE A 28 11.47 8.38 -5.75
CA ILE A 28 11.91 7.33 -6.68
C ILE A 28 11.21 6.00 -6.40
N LEU A 29 11.19 5.57 -5.15
CA LEU A 29 10.59 4.30 -4.77
C LEU A 29 9.05 4.32 -4.86
N ALA A 30 8.42 5.46 -4.61
CA ALA A 30 6.99 5.64 -4.86
C ALA A 30 6.67 5.47 -6.36
N GLY A 31 7.46 6.05 -7.24
CA GLY A 31 7.30 5.89 -8.69
C GLY A 31 7.50 4.46 -9.15
N ALA A 32 8.53 3.78 -8.66
CA ALA A 32 8.79 2.37 -8.97
C ALA A 32 7.65 1.46 -8.50
N ASN A 33 7.15 1.68 -7.30
CA ASN A 33 6.05 0.90 -6.75
C ASN A 33 4.71 1.19 -7.43
N ALA A 34 4.50 2.43 -7.87
CA ALA A 34 3.34 2.80 -8.68
C ALA A 34 3.30 1.99 -9.99
N TYR A 35 4.41 1.89 -10.69
CA TYR A 35 4.51 1.07 -11.90
C TYR A 35 4.21 -0.41 -11.59
N LEU A 36 4.86 -0.98 -10.57
CA LEU A 36 4.67 -2.38 -10.19
C LEU A 36 3.21 -2.67 -9.82
N GLY A 37 2.58 -1.82 -9.04
CA GLY A 37 1.18 -2.00 -8.64
C GLY A 37 0.20 -1.88 -9.79
N LEU A 38 0.43 -0.98 -10.73
CA LEU A 38 -0.40 -0.87 -11.94
C LEU A 38 -0.19 -2.04 -12.90
N PHE A 39 0.99 -2.61 -12.95
CA PHE A 39 1.31 -3.74 -13.81
C PHE A 39 0.89 -5.07 -13.19
N ALA A 40 1.34 -5.35 -11.96
CA ALA A 40 1.16 -6.65 -11.31
C ALA A 40 -0.05 -6.71 -10.36
N GLY A 41 -0.64 -5.57 -10.00
CA GLY A 41 -1.72 -5.51 -9.03
C GLY A 41 -1.31 -5.71 -7.58
N MET A 42 -0.01 -5.69 -7.29
CA MET A 42 0.54 -5.81 -5.94
C MET A 42 1.78 -4.92 -5.81
N THR A 43 2.09 -4.56 -4.58
CA THR A 43 3.27 -3.76 -4.23
C THR A 43 4.13 -4.53 -3.25
N VAL A 44 5.40 -4.15 -3.15
CA VAL A 44 6.34 -4.74 -2.21
C VAL A 44 6.95 -3.65 -1.33
N SER A 45 7.30 -4.00 -0.10
CA SER A 45 7.94 -3.07 0.82
C SER A 45 9.33 -2.66 0.33
N ALA A 46 9.60 -1.37 0.39
CA ALA A 46 10.89 -0.79 0.00
C ALA A 46 11.82 -0.53 1.22
N SER A 47 11.46 -0.97 2.41
CA SER A 47 12.23 -0.70 3.63
C SER A 47 13.68 -1.20 3.54
N ILE A 48 13.89 -2.45 3.12
CA ILE A 48 15.24 -3.02 2.99
C ILE A 48 16.03 -2.38 1.85
N PRO A 49 15.49 -2.25 0.61
CA PRO A 49 16.17 -1.52 -0.45
C PRO A 49 16.55 -0.09 -0.06
N ALA A 50 15.65 0.63 0.58
CA ALA A 50 15.90 1.98 1.06
C ALA A 50 17.04 2.04 2.10
N ALA A 51 17.07 1.10 3.03
CA ALA A 51 18.13 0.98 4.02
C ALA A 51 19.49 0.73 3.36
N VAL A 52 19.56 -0.19 2.41
CA VAL A 52 20.80 -0.53 1.68
C VAL A 52 21.29 0.65 0.85
N ILE A 53 20.41 1.31 0.12
CA ILE A 53 20.76 2.50 -0.70
C ILE A 53 21.26 3.64 0.21
N SER A 54 20.56 3.87 1.33
CA SER A 54 20.94 4.88 2.30
C SER A 54 22.32 4.62 2.89
N MET A 55 22.58 3.40 3.36
CA MET A 55 23.89 3.04 3.91
C MET A 55 25.01 3.26 2.93
N GLY A 56 24.81 2.90 1.66
CA GLY A 56 25.82 3.10 0.64
C GLY A 56 26.07 4.55 0.30
N ILE A 57 25.02 5.35 0.14
CA ILE A 57 25.19 6.78 -0.17
C ILE A 57 25.72 7.54 1.02
N LEU A 58 25.21 7.33 2.21
CA LEU A 58 25.66 8.02 3.43
C LEU A 58 27.07 7.57 3.88
N SER A 59 27.51 6.37 3.46
CA SER A 59 28.89 5.93 3.73
C SER A 59 29.95 6.82 3.08
N MET A 60 29.60 7.57 2.05
CA MET A 60 30.49 8.55 1.42
C MET A 60 30.69 9.80 2.26
N PHE A 61 29.91 9.99 3.31
CA PHE A 61 30.02 11.10 4.25
C PHE A 61 30.65 10.65 5.57
N ARG A 62 31.60 11.42 6.08
CA ARG A 62 32.43 11.04 7.24
C ARG A 62 31.66 10.87 8.57
N LYS A 63 30.49 11.46 8.71
CA LYS A 63 29.72 11.51 9.97
C LYS A 63 28.32 10.92 9.80
N SER A 64 28.20 9.77 9.17
CA SER A 64 26.91 9.08 9.11
C SER A 64 26.81 8.02 10.22
N ASN A 65 25.57 7.68 10.61
CA ASN A 65 25.29 6.73 11.67
C ASN A 65 24.02 5.93 11.37
N ILE A 66 23.79 4.88 12.14
CA ILE A 66 22.63 3.98 11.95
C ILE A 66 21.29 4.71 12.08
N LEU A 67 21.18 5.73 12.94
CA LEU A 67 19.95 6.47 13.13
C LEU A 67 19.62 7.38 11.93
N GLU A 68 20.61 7.96 11.28
CA GLU A 68 20.42 8.67 10.01
C GLU A 68 19.94 7.74 8.91
N ASN A 69 20.53 6.55 8.79
CA ASN A 69 20.10 5.53 7.83
C ASN A 69 18.65 5.08 8.10
N ASN A 70 18.30 4.91 9.37
CA ASN A 70 16.93 4.60 9.76
C ASN A 70 15.95 5.72 9.39
N ILE A 71 16.32 6.97 9.55
CA ILE A 71 15.51 8.13 9.16
C ILE A 71 15.26 8.16 7.65
N VAL A 72 16.29 7.93 6.86
CA VAL A 72 16.17 7.87 5.38
C VAL A 72 15.27 6.72 4.96
N GLN A 73 15.50 5.54 5.52
CA GLN A 73 14.69 4.36 5.24
C GLN A 73 13.22 4.58 5.63
N THR A 74 12.96 5.21 6.76
CA THR A 74 11.62 5.52 7.24
C THR A 74 10.87 6.46 6.28
N ALA A 75 11.51 7.53 5.85
CA ALA A 75 10.92 8.47 4.90
C ALA A 75 10.64 7.82 3.54
N ALA A 76 11.60 7.07 3.02
CA ALA A 76 11.47 6.39 1.73
C ALA A 76 10.36 5.34 1.74
N SER A 77 10.27 4.55 2.79
CA SER A 77 9.23 3.54 2.98
C SER A 77 7.83 4.16 3.08
N ALA A 78 7.68 5.26 3.80
CA ALA A 78 6.41 5.97 3.91
C ALA A 78 5.90 6.47 2.55
N GLY A 79 6.79 7.01 1.72
CA GLY A 79 6.43 7.46 0.37
C GLY A 79 6.08 6.32 -0.57
N GLU A 80 6.84 5.26 -0.54
CA GLU A 80 6.55 4.04 -1.32
C GLU A 80 5.17 3.45 -0.95
N SER A 81 4.88 3.38 0.33
CA SER A 81 3.63 2.88 0.87
C SER A 81 2.41 3.69 0.38
N LEU A 82 2.54 5.01 0.31
CA LEU A 82 1.49 5.90 -0.20
C LEU A 82 1.11 5.55 -1.65
N ALA A 83 2.08 5.15 -2.46
CA ALA A 83 1.85 4.80 -3.85
C ALA A 83 0.80 3.70 -3.99
N ALA A 84 0.80 2.69 -3.14
CA ALA A 84 -0.19 1.62 -3.16
C ALA A 84 -1.63 2.15 -2.99
N GLY A 85 -1.84 3.06 -2.04
CA GLY A 85 -3.14 3.66 -1.81
C GLY A 85 -3.67 4.44 -3.02
N VAL A 86 -2.78 5.16 -3.69
CA VAL A 86 -3.12 5.97 -4.87
C VAL A 86 -3.43 5.11 -6.08
N ILE A 87 -2.54 4.17 -6.43
CA ILE A 87 -2.64 3.39 -7.67
C ILE A 87 -3.73 2.33 -7.64
N PHE A 88 -4.16 1.90 -6.47
CA PHE A 88 -5.25 0.92 -6.36
C PHE A 88 -6.64 1.55 -6.51
N THR A 89 -6.76 2.85 -6.42
CA THR A 89 -8.04 3.56 -6.36
C THR A 89 -8.18 4.68 -7.39
N ILE A 90 -7.27 5.62 -7.42
CA ILE A 90 -7.37 6.84 -8.25
C ILE A 90 -7.54 6.55 -9.74
N PRO A 91 -6.83 5.60 -10.36
CA PRO A 91 -7.04 5.28 -11.78
C PRO A 91 -8.46 4.83 -12.10
N ALA A 92 -9.20 4.30 -11.13
CA ALA A 92 -10.60 3.94 -11.31
C ALA A 92 -11.47 5.13 -11.75
N LEU A 93 -11.16 6.34 -11.29
CA LEU A 93 -11.89 7.55 -11.68
C LEU A 93 -11.76 7.88 -13.18
N ILE A 94 -10.60 7.59 -13.76
CA ILE A 94 -10.41 7.71 -15.22
C ILE A 94 -11.06 6.54 -15.97
N LEU A 95 -10.91 5.32 -15.46
CA LEU A 95 -11.53 4.14 -16.06
C LEU A 95 -13.06 4.21 -16.06
N MET A 96 -13.65 4.91 -15.08
CA MET A 96 -15.10 5.18 -15.00
C MET A 96 -15.57 6.28 -15.94
N GLY A 97 -14.65 7.07 -16.50
CA GLY A 97 -14.97 8.27 -17.26
C GLY A 97 -15.41 9.46 -16.40
N TYR A 98 -15.23 9.40 -15.09
CA TYR A 98 -15.50 10.54 -14.18
C TYR A 98 -14.47 11.65 -14.37
N TRP A 99 -13.19 11.29 -14.56
CA TRP A 99 -12.12 12.17 -14.98
C TRP A 99 -11.71 11.86 -16.42
N ASP A 100 -11.51 12.90 -17.22
CA ASP A 100 -11.01 12.76 -18.61
C ASP A 100 -9.49 12.59 -18.66
N SER A 101 -8.79 13.15 -17.68
CA SER A 101 -7.33 13.08 -17.56
C SER A 101 -6.92 13.15 -16.08
N PHE A 102 -5.68 12.79 -15.79
CA PHE A 102 -5.14 12.95 -14.44
C PHE A 102 -4.89 14.43 -14.11
N ASN A 103 -5.59 14.94 -13.11
CA ASN A 103 -5.34 16.25 -12.55
C ASN A 103 -4.28 16.15 -11.44
N TYR A 104 -3.12 16.74 -11.69
CA TYR A 104 -2.00 16.72 -10.75
C TYR A 104 -2.38 17.19 -9.34
N TRP A 105 -3.06 18.33 -9.25
CA TRP A 105 -3.41 18.91 -7.94
C TRP A 105 -4.46 18.10 -7.19
N GLU A 106 -5.42 17.51 -7.89
CA GLU A 106 -6.42 16.63 -7.26
C GLU A 106 -5.77 15.37 -6.69
N ILE A 107 -4.87 14.74 -7.43
CA ILE A 107 -4.13 13.57 -6.97
C ILE A 107 -3.25 13.94 -5.78
N THR A 108 -2.53 15.07 -5.85
CA THR A 108 -1.68 15.54 -4.76
C THR A 108 -2.49 15.81 -3.49
N LYS A 109 -3.67 16.42 -3.60
CA LYS A 109 -4.58 16.63 -2.46
C LYS A 109 -5.04 15.31 -1.84
N ILE A 110 -5.56 14.40 -2.64
CA ILE A 110 -6.06 13.11 -2.16
C ILE A 110 -4.94 12.30 -1.49
N ALA A 111 -3.80 12.20 -2.13
CA ALA A 111 -2.65 11.47 -1.62
C ALA A 111 -2.10 12.10 -0.32
N SER A 112 -1.96 13.42 -0.28
CA SER A 112 -1.49 14.13 0.91
C SER A 112 -2.46 13.98 2.08
N ILE A 113 -3.76 14.13 1.85
CA ILE A 113 -4.80 13.96 2.87
C ILE A 113 -4.75 12.53 3.41
N GLY A 114 -4.83 11.52 2.54
CA GLY A 114 -4.80 10.12 2.94
C GLY A 114 -3.51 9.73 3.65
N GLY A 115 -2.39 10.23 3.16
CA GLY A 115 -1.08 9.98 3.74
C GLY A 115 -0.90 10.58 5.13
N ILE A 116 -1.26 11.85 5.31
CA ILE A 116 -1.17 12.53 6.61
C ILE A 116 -2.10 11.86 7.63
N ILE A 117 -3.33 11.56 7.25
CA ILE A 117 -4.28 10.85 8.12
C ILE A 117 -3.72 9.48 8.50
N GLY A 118 -3.16 8.74 7.54
CA GLY A 118 -2.55 7.44 7.78
C GLY A 118 -1.39 7.51 8.77
N VAL A 119 -0.50 8.47 8.64
CA VAL A 119 0.59 8.68 9.59
C VAL A 119 0.06 9.00 10.99
N MET A 120 -0.96 9.85 11.09
CA MET A 120 -1.57 10.18 12.38
C MET A 120 -2.18 8.96 13.06
N PHE A 121 -2.83 8.09 12.31
CA PHE A 121 -3.37 6.84 12.86
C PHE A 121 -2.30 5.88 13.37
N THR A 122 -1.13 5.85 12.76
CA THR A 122 -0.05 4.96 13.19
C THR A 122 0.57 5.34 14.52
N ILE A 123 0.44 6.59 14.95
CA ILE A 123 1.03 7.07 16.20
C ILE A 123 0.45 6.34 17.42
N PRO A 124 -0.87 6.32 17.66
CA PRO A 124 -1.44 5.51 18.74
C PRO A 124 -1.26 4.01 18.50
N LEU A 125 -1.29 3.54 17.26
CA LEU A 125 -1.12 2.13 16.92
C LEU A 125 0.29 1.62 17.22
N ARG A 126 1.32 2.47 17.14
CA ARG A 126 2.68 2.08 17.53
C ARG A 126 2.73 1.57 18.97
N ARG A 127 2.19 2.33 19.91
CA ARG A 127 2.16 1.91 21.31
C ARG A 127 1.34 0.65 21.49
N ALA A 128 0.17 0.59 20.85
CA ALA A 128 -0.73 -0.55 20.92
C ALA A 128 -0.12 -1.85 20.42
N LEU A 129 0.49 -1.82 19.27
CA LEU A 129 0.88 -3.03 18.54
C LEU A 129 2.35 -3.39 18.71
N ILE A 130 3.25 -2.42 18.84
CA ILE A 130 4.67 -2.67 19.02
C ILE A 130 5.02 -2.85 20.50
N ILE A 131 4.53 -1.98 21.37
CA ILE A 131 4.89 -1.97 22.79
C ILE A 131 4.02 -2.91 23.61
N GLU A 132 2.69 -2.79 23.53
CA GLU A 132 1.74 -3.57 24.32
C GLU A 132 1.53 -4.99 23.78
N ALA A 133 1.13 -5.11 22.51
CA ALA A 133 0.89 -6.41 21.87
C ALA A 133 2.17 -7.13 21.46
N LYS A 134 3.32 -6.45 21.41
CA LYS A 134 4.64 -7.00 21.06
C LYS A 134 4.65 -7.81 19.78
N LEU A 135 3.96 -7.32 18.73
CA LEU A 135 3.94 -7.97 17.44
C LEU A 135 5.34 -7.98 16.83
N LEU A 136 5.62 -9.02 16.06
CA LEU A 136 6.98 -9.27 15.54
C LEU A 136 7.40 -8.25 14.49
N TYR A 137 6.52 -7.88 13.57
CA TYR A 137 6.86 -7.05 12.41
C TYR A 137 8.10 -7.58 11.68
N PRO A 138 7.99 -8.72 10.98
CA PRO A 138 9.15 -9.47 10.48
C PRO A 138 10.03 -8.67 9.52
N GLU A 139 9.45 -7.83 8.68
CA GLU A 139 10.22 -6.97 7.77
C GLU A 139 10.93 -5.83 8.54
N GLY A 140 10.33 -5.34 9.61
CA GLY A 140 10.95 -4.38 10.51
C GLY A 140 12.17 -4.95 11.23
N ILE A 141 12.07 -6.19 11.70
CA ILE A 141 13.20 -6.93 12.29
C ILE A 141 14.30 -7.13 11.25
N ALA A 142 13.95 -7.59 10.05
CA ALA A 142 14.91 -7.79 8.97
C ALA A 142 15.64 -6.50 8.60
N THR A 143 14.92 -5.40 8.47
CA THR A 143 15.50 -4.08 8.17
C THR A 143 16.44 -3.63 9.29
N ALA A 144 16.08 -3.85 10.54
CA ALA A 144 16.95 -3.54 11.68
C ALA A 144 18.25 -4.34 11.64
N GLU A 145 18.19 -5.62 11.31
CA GLU A 145 19.39 -6.46 11.16
C GLU A 145 20.29 -5.97 10.01
N VAL A 146 19.71 -5.60 8.88
CA VAL A 146 20.45 -5.02 7.75
C VAL A 146 21.18 -3.73 8.18
N LEU A 147 20.50 -2.85 8.90
CA LEU A 147 21.09 -1.61 9.40
C LEU A 147 22.23 -1.87 10.40
N LYS A 148 22.07 -2.84 11.31
CA LYS A 148 23.09 -3.22 12.29
C LYS A 148 24.33 -3.82 11.63
N VAL A 149 24.14 -4.70 10.66
CA VAL A 149 25.24 -5.30 9.89
C VAL A 149 26.02 -4.22 9.13
N GLY A 150 25.33 -3.30 8.49
CA GLY A 150 25.93 -2.16 7.80
C GLY A 150 26.75 -1.26 8.73
N GLU A 151 26.26 -0.97 9.94
CA GLU A 151 26.95 -0.18 10.92
C GLU A 151 28.20 -0.91 11.46
N SER A 152 28.10 -2.21 11.72
CA SER A 152 29.23 -3.04 12.18
C SER A 152 30.33 -3.13 11.12
N ALA A 153 29.97 -3.28 9.86
CA ALA A 153 30.92 -3.30 8.74
C ALA A 153 31.66 -1.96 8.58
N ARG A 154 30.96 -0.85 8.81
CA ARG A 154 31.53 0.48 8.72
C ARG A 154 32.54 0.77 9.85
N ASN A 155 32.30 0.25 11.03
CA ASN A 155 33.19 0.44 12.18
C ASN A 155 34.43 -0.46 12.15
N LYS A 156 34.48 -1.43 11.25
CA LYS A 156 35.69 -2.21 10.95
C LYS A 156 36.41 -1.53 9.77
N GLU A 157 37.67 -1.16 9.95
CA GLU A 157 38.49 -0.47 8.94
C GLU A 157 38.79 -1.28 7.67
N ASP A 158 38.26 -2.49 7.52
CA ASP A 158 38.43 -3.34 6.36
C ASP A 158 37.35 -3.05 5.29
N GLY A 159 37.80 -2.54 4.18
CA GLY A 159 37.05 -1.92 3.09
C GLY A 159 36.18 -2.81 2.19
N ASP A 160 35.59 -3.88 2.71
CA ASP A 160 34.60 -4.67 1.99
C ASP A 160 33.30 -4.71 2.82
N SER A 161 32.51 -3.64 2.68
CA SER A 161 31.25 -3.55 3.40
C SER A 161 30.15 -4.29 2.61
N ASP A 162 29.41 -5.16 3.28
CA ASP A 162 28.20 -5.81 2.74
C ASP A 162 27.20 -4.81 2.15
N ALA A 163 27.18 -3.57 2.67
CA ALA A 163 26.39 -2.46 2.14
C ALA A 163 26.81 -2.07 0.69
N ALA A 164 28.10 -2.01 0.39
CA ALA A 164 28.58 -1.71 -0.96
C ALA A 164 28.23 -2.85 -1.94
N GLY A 165 28.28 -4.10 -1.48
CA GLY A 165 27.83 -5.27 -2.24
C GLY A 165 26.35 -5.21 -2.55
N GLY A 166 25.51 -4.85 -1.57
CA GLY A 166 24.07 -4.69 -1.73
C GLY A 166 23.69 -3.61 -2.74
N ILE A 167 24.37 -2.45 -2.72
CA ILE A 167 24.14 -1.39 -3.71
C ILE A 167 24.51 -1.82 -5.12
N LYS A 168 25.65 -2.48 -5.28
CA LYS A 168 26.07 -3.02 -6.59
C LYS A 168 25.05 -4.00 -7.13
N LEU A 169 24.49 -4.85 -6.26
CA LEU A 169 23.47 -5.82 -6.63
C LEU A 169 22.17 -5.13 -7.07
N ILE A 170 21.69 -4.13 -6.34
CA ILE A 170 20.50 -3.35 -6.69
C ILE A 170 20.72 -2.60 -8.01
N ALA A 171 21.87 -1.96 -8.19
CA ALA A 171 22.21 -1.26 -9.42
C ALA A 171 22.27 -2.22 -10.62
N PHE A 172 22.91 -3.37 -10.46
CA PHE A 172 22.97 -4.40 -11.50
C PHE A 172 21.58 -4.93 -11.85
N ALA A 173 20.76 -5.27 -10.86
CA ALA A 173 19.39 -5.73 -11.06
C ALA A 173 18.53 -4.68 -11.77
N GLY A 174 18.69 -3.39 -11.39
CA GLY A 174 17.99 -2.28 -12.03
C GLY A 174 18.37 -2.10 -13.50
N ILE A 175 19.67 -2.16 -13.80
CA ILE A 175 20.16 -2.08 -15.17
C ILE A 175 19.69 -3.28 -16.00
N ALA A 176 19.81 -4.49 -15.46
CA ALA A 176 19.37 -5.71 -16.15
C ALA A 176 17.87 -5.70 -16.44
N GLY A 177 17.05 -5.32 -15.43
CA GLY A 177 15.62 -5.19 -15.60
C GLY A 177 15.22 -4.11 -16.61
N GLY A 178 15.90 -2.96 -16.56
CA GLY A 178 15.71 -1.86 -17.51
C GLY A 178 16.05 -2.23 -18.94
N LEU A 179 17.19 -2.87 -19.15
CA LEU A 179 17.61 -3.36 -20.47
C LEU A 179 16.63 -4.40 -21.02
N MET A 180 16.18 -5.32 -20.18
CA MET A 180 15.19 -6.31 -20.58
C MET A 180 13.85 -5.66 -20.96
N LYS A 181 13.43 -4.64 -20.24
CA LYS A 181 12.19 -3.90 -20.55
C LYS A 181 12.33 -3.11 -21.86
N ILE A 182 13.47 -2.50 -22.11
CA ILE A 182 13.77 -1.81 -23.38
C ILE A 182 13.75 -2.82 -24.54
N ALA A 183 14.37 -3.97 -24.39
CA ALA A 183 14.38 -5.01 -25.41
C ALA A 183 12.97 -5.53 -25.71
N GLN A 184 12.18 -5.78 -24.69
CA GLN A 184 10.82 -6.30 -24.82
C GLN A 184 9.84 -5.27 -25.39
N GLN A 185 9.82 -4.06 -24.87
CA GLN A 185 8.82 -3.04 -25.25
C GLN A 185 9.35 -2.01 -26.23
N GLY A 186 10.62 -1.63 -26.13
CA GLY A 186 11.23 -0.67 -27.06
C GLY A 186 11.51 -1.28 -28.43
N PHE A 187 12.12 -2.45 -28.44
CA PHE A 187 12.50 -3.16 -29.69
C PHE A 187 11.56 -4.29 -30.07
N SER A 188 10.55 -4.59 -29.24
CA SER A 188 9.56 -5.67 -29.49
C SER A 188 10.20 -7.03 -29.83
N MET A 189 11.29 -7.37 -29.14
CA MET A 189 12.06 -8.60 -29.39
C MET A 189 11.30 -9.88 -29.04
N TRP A 190 10.34 -9.78 -28.08
CA TRP A 190 9.42 -10.87 -27.71
C TRP A 190 8.14 -10.30 -27.09
N HIS A 191 7.10 -11.14 -27.01
CA HIS A 191 5.84 -10.75 -26.40
C HIS A 191 5.96 -10.58 -24.88
N SER A 192 5.13 -9.70 -24.30
CA SER A 192 5.08 -9.48 -22.85
C SER A 192 4.49 -10.67 -22.09
N ALA A 193 3.59 -11.42 -22.75
CA ALA A 193 2.96 -12.61 -22.18
C ALA A 193 2.86 -13.71 -23.22
N VAL A 194 2.88 -14.95 -22.76
CA VAL A 194 2.56 -16.14 -23.54
C VAL A 194 1.30 -16.75 -22.93
N GLU A 195 0.24 -16.83 -23.72
CA GLU A 195 -1.04 -17.36 -23.26
C GLU A 195 -1.72 -18.23 -24.33
N GLY A 196 -2.54 -19.15 -23.88
CA GLY A 196 -3.30 -20.00 -24.75
C GLY A 196 -4.52 -20.56 -24.06
N ALA A 197 -5.60 -20.71 -24.82
CA ALA A 197 -6.81 -21.37 -24.34
C ALA A 197 -7.29 -22.38 -25.36
N ARG A 198 -7.86 -23.45 -24.87
CA ARG A 198 -8.43 -24.51 -25.70
C ARG A 198 -9.81 -24.90 -25.17
N ALA A 199 -10.75 -25.03 -26.09
CA ALA A 199 -12.05 -25.59 -25.78
C ALA A 199 -11.98 -27.13 -25.83
N ILE A 200 -12.41 -27.78 -24.77
CA ILE A 200 -12.59 -29.22 -24.67
C ILE A 200 -14.08 -29.45 -24.46
N GLY A 201 -14.77 -29.89 -25.53
CA GLY A 201 -16.21 -29.88 -25.54
C GLY A 201 -16.76 -28.44 -25.50
N SER A 202 -17.62 -28.13 -24.53
CA SER A 202 -18.15 -26.79 -24.27
C SER A 202 -17.37 -25.99 -23.22
N SER A 203 -16.33 -26.60 -22.63
CA SER A 203 -15.52 -25.96 -21.58
C SER A 203 -14.24 -25.37 -22.13
N ILE A 204 -13.88 -24.17 -21.65
CA ILE A 204 -12.62 -23.51 -21.99
C ILE A 204 -11.62 -23.71 -20.87
N PHE A 205 -10.40 -24.14 -21.23
CA PHE A 205 -9.24 -24.21 -20.35
C PHE A 205 -8.18 -23.25 -20.88
N GLY A 206 -7.70 -22.35 -20.02
CA GLY A 206 -6.68 -21.37 -20.38
C GLY A 206 -5.48 -21.42 -19.46
N LEU A 207 -4.30 -21.14 -20.00
CA LEU A 207 -3.06 -21.01 -19.28
C LEU A 207 -2.24 -19.87 -19.88
N GLY A 208 -1.58 -19.09 -19.05
CA GLY A 208 -0.72 -18.02 -19.50
C GLY A 208 0.38 -17.71 -18.51
N CYS A 209 1.40 -17.03 -19.00
CA CYS A 209 2.52 -16.57 -18.20
C CYS A 209 3.01 -15.22 -18.72
N ASP A 210 3.11 -14.25 -17.83
CA ASP A 210 3.77 -12.97 -18.12
C ASP A 210 5.28 -13.14 -18.04
N LEU A 211 5.98 -12.70 -19.09
CA LEU A 211 7.44 -12.78 -19.17
C LEU A 211 8.08 -11.55 -18.52
N SER A 212 7.99 -11.47 -17.20
CA SER A 212 8.45 -10.32 -16.41
C SER A 212 9.38 -10.73 -15.28
N PRO A 213 10.63 -10.22 -15.25
CA PRO A 213 11.53 -10.41 -14.12
C PRO A 213 10.98 -9.83 -12.81
N ALA A 214 10.21 -8.76 -12.90
CA ALA A 214 9.58 -8.13 -11.75
C ALA A 214 8.62 -9.09 -11.04
N LEU A 215 7.80 -9.84 -11.78
CA LEU A 215 6.86 -10.82 -11.22
C LEU A 215 7.59 -12.00 -10.57
N ILE A 216 8.68 -12.48 -11.16
CA ILE A 216 9.52 -13.52 -10.55
C ILE A 216 10.08 -13.01 -9.22
N SER A 217 10.59 -11.79 -9.21
CA SER A 217 11.15 -11.15 -8.01
C SER A 217 10.09 -10.97 -6.92
N VAL A 218 8.88 -10.57 -7.28
CA VAL A 218 7.75 -10.47 -6.34
C VAL A 218 7.45 -11.84 -5.72
N GLY A 219 7.38 -12.90 -6.52
CA GLY A 219 7.16 -14.24 -6.02
C GLY A 219 8.25 -14.70 -5.03
N TYR A 220 9.50 -14.32 -5.29
CA TYR A 220 10.60 -14.59 -4.37
C TYR A 220 10.46 -13.82 -3.04
N ILE A 221 10.11 -12.54 -3.11
CA ILE A 221 9.97 -11.66 -1.93
C ILE A 221 8.80 -12.11 -1.04
N VAL A 222 7.63 -12.35 -1.62
CA VAL A 222 6.44 -12.74 -0.84
C VAL A 222 6.52 -14.16 -0.27
N GLY A 223 7.37 -14.99 -0.84
CA GLY A 223 7.66 -16.32 -0.36
C GLY A 223 6.71 -17.41 -0.88
N ARG A 224 7.11 -18.64 -0.64
CA ARG A 224 6.46 -19.84 -1.19
C ARG A 224 4.99 -19.96 -0.80
N ASN A 225 4.65 -19.74 0.45
CA ASN A 225 3.29 -19.96 0.94
C ASN A 225 2.28 -19.02 0.28
N ILE A 226 2.61 -17.74 0.17
CA ILE A 226 1.76 -16.74 -0.48
C ILE A 226 1.70 -17.00 -2.00
N SER A 227 2.82 -17.35 -2.61
CA SER A 227 2.88 -17.68 -4.04
C SER A 227 1.99 -18.89 -4.39
N ILE A 228 1.95 -19.91 -3.53
CA ILE A 228 1.05 -21.06 -3.69
C ILE A 228 -0.41 -20.62 -3.59
N LEU A 229 -0.76 -19.75 -2.65
CA LEU A 229 -2.13 -19.24 -2.51
C LEU A 229 -2.57 -18.44 -3.75
N VAL A 230 -1.70 -17.57 -4.27
CA VAL A 230 -1.96 -16.80 -5.49
C VAL A 230 -2.16 -17.72 -6.69
N PHE A 231 -1.28 -18.70 -6.86
CA PHE A 231 -1.38 -19.68 -7.94
C PHE A 231 -2.64 -20.56 -7.81
N ALA A 232 -2.98 -20.98 -6.60
CA ALA A 232 -4.21 -21.74 -6.33
C ALA A 232 -5.47 -20.95 -6.71
N GLY A 233 -5.52 -19.64 -6.42
CA GLY A 233 -6.61 -18.77 -6.86
C GLY A 233 -6.74 -18.70 -8.37
N GLY A 234 -5.63 -18.62 -9.09
CA GLY A 234 -5.58 -18.71 -10.55
C GLY A 234 -6.10 -20.05 -11.08
N LEU A 235 -5.70 -21.15 -10.47
CA LEU A 235 -6.19 -22.49 -10.83
C LEU A 235 -7.69 -22.63 -10.60
N ILE A 236 -8.20 -22.17 -9.48
CA ILE A 236 -9.64 -22.18 -9.19
C ILE A 236 -10.39 -21.40 -10.26
N SER A 237 -9.93 -20.22 -10.65
CA SER A 237 -10.57 -19.40 -11.65
C SER A 237 -10.53 -20.01 -13.06
N TRP A 238 -9.35 -20.42 -13.51
CA TRP A 238 -9.11 -20.80 -14.92
C TRP A 238 -9.28 -22.29 -15.22
N PHE A 239 -9.10 -23.14 -14.24
CA PHE A 239 -9.24 -24.61 -14.40
C PHE A 239 -10.49 -25.20 -13.78
N VAL A 240 -11.22 -24.43 -12.96
CA VAL A 240 -12.46 -24.90 -12.34
C VAL A 240 -13.63 -23.97 -12.70
N ALA A 241 -13.56 -22.69 -12.37
CA ALA A 241 -14.71 -21.79 -12.53
C ALA A 241 -15.06 -21.47 -14.00
N ILE A 242 -14.08 -21.11 -14.81
CA ILE A 242 -14.30 -20.81 -16.23
C ILE A 242 -14.78 -22.07 -17.01
N PRO A 243 -14.14 -23.24 -16.86
CA PRO A 243 -14.64 -24.46 -17.49
C PRO A 243 -16.08 -24.80 -17.09
N ILE A 244 -16.43 -24.71 -15.82
CA ILE A 244 -17.81 -24.97 -15.35
C ILE A 244 -18.78 -23.94 -15.92
N TYR A 245 -18.43 -22.64 -15.88
CA TYR A 245 -19.27 -21.59 -16.40
C TYR A 245 -19.53 -21.74 -17.91
N THR A 246 -18.51 -22.04 -18.69
CA THR A 246 -18.63 -22.24 -20.14
C THR A 246 -19.38 -23.54 -20.47
N ALA A 247 -19.27 -24.57 -19.65
CA ALA A 247 -20.05 -25.80 -19.81
C ALA A 247 -21.56 -25.55 -19.61
N ILE A 248 -21.92 -24.65 -18.71
CA ILE A 248 -23.32 -24.35 -18.38
C ILE A 248 -23.92 -23.34 -19.36
N TYR A 249 -23.22 -22.23 -19.62
CA TYR A 249 -23.74 -21.09 -20.37
C TYR A 249 -23.22 -21.01 -21.80
N GLY A 250 -22.24 -21.82 -22.18
CA GLY A 250 -21.60 -21.76 -23.48
C GLY A 250 -20.73 -20.51 -23.69
N PHE A 251 -20.14 -20.41 -24.87
CA PHE A 251 -19.35 -19.26 -25.28
C PHE A 251 -19.41 -19.12 -26.81
N GLU A 252 -19.12 -17.92 -27.31
CA GLU A 252 -19.04 -17.63 -28.75
C GLU A 252 -17.65 -17.07 -29.09
N GLY A 253 -17.16 -17.37 -30.25
CA GLY A 253 -15.92 -16.86 -30.78
C GLY A 253 -14.67 -17.59 -30.31
N ASP A 254 -13.55 -16.85 -30.30
CA ASP A 254 -12.26 -17.38 -29.91
C ASP A 254 -12.25 -17.76 -28.43
N PRO A 255 -11.76 -18.99 -28.06
CA PRO A 255 -11.76 -19.44 -26.67
C PRO A 255 -11.01 -18.51 -25.71
N MET A 256 -9.88 -17.95 -26.13
CA MET A 256 -9.09 -17.08 -25.25
C MET A 256 -9.80 -15.75 -24.97
N THR A 257 -10.36 -15.11 -25.99
CA THR A 257 -11.11 -13.87 -25.84
C THR A 257 -12.37 -14.08 -25.00
N ALA A 258 -13.09 -15.16 -25.24
CA ALA A 258 -14.28 -15.52 -24.48
C ALA A 258 -13.96 -15.79 -23.01
N ALA A 259 -12.87 -16.49 -22.73
CA ALA A 259 -12.41 -16.77 -21.36
C ALA A 259 -12.04 -15.49 -20.61
N TRP A 260 -11.34 -14.56 -21.22
CA TRP A 260 -11.01 -13.27 -20.63
C TRP A 260 -12.25 -12.41 -20.34
N ASP A 261 -13.21 -12.41 -21.27
CA ASP A 261 -14.46 -11.67 -21.09
C ASP A 261 -15.27 -12.25 -19.92
N ILE A 262 -15.41 -13.57 -19.85
CA ILE A 262 -16.09 -14.24 -18.74
C ILE A 262 -15.35 -13.99 -17.41
N TRP A 263 -14.04 -14.03 -17.42
CA TRP A 263 -13.24 -13.73 -16.22
C TRP A 263 -13.49 -12.29 -15.76
N ASN A 264 -13.43 -11.31 -16.65
CA ASN A 264 -13.63 -9.90 -16.32
C ASN A 264 -15.03 -9.59 -15.80
N THR A 265 -16.05 -10.24 -16.34
CA THR A 265 -17.45 -9.91 -16.05
C THR A 265 -18.05 -10.77 -14.93
N LYS A 266 -17.53 -11.95 -14.69
CA LYS A 266 -18.12 -12.93 -13.76
C LYS A 266 -17.13 -13.52 -12.76
N ILE A 267 -16.09 -14.18 -13.21
CA ILE A 267 -15.28 -15.07 -12.39
C ILE A 267 -14.42 -14.29 -11.38
N ARG A 268 -13.89 -13.12 -11.73
CA ARG A 268 -13.11 -12.30 -10.81
C ARG A 268 -13.88 -11.91 -9.54
N TYR A 269 -15.20 -11.90 -9.59
CA TYR A 269 -16.06 -11.56 -8.45
C TYR A 269 -16.13 -12.67 -7.39
N LEU A 270 -15.68 -13.88 -7.69
CA LEU A 270 -15.37 -14.89 -6.68
C LEU A 270 -14.28 -14.38 -5.73
N GLY A 271 -13.25 -13.76 -6.29
CA GLY A 271 -12.19 -13.12 -5.51
C GLY A 271 -12.70 -11.94 -4.67
N VAL A 272 -13.63 -11.15 -5.19
CA VAL A 272 -14.27 -10.06 -4.44
C VAL A 272 -14.95 -10.59 -3.17
N GLY A 273 -15.77 -11.61 -3.30
CA GLY A 273 -16.45 -12.25 -2.18
C GLY A 273 -15.47 -12.77 -1.12
N ALA A 274 -14.43 -13.48 -1.57
CA ALA A 274 -13.37 -13.99 -0.70
C ALA A 274 -12.64 -12.85 0.05
N MET A 275 -12.32 -11.76 -0.64
CA MET A 275 -11.62 -10.61 -0.04
C MET A 275 -12.48 -9.87 0.99
N VAL A 276 -13.77 -9.72 0.72
CA VAL A 276 -14.72 -9.10 1.68
C VAL A 276 -14.79 -9.91 2.96
N VAL A 277 -14.96 -11.22 2.86
CA VAL A 277 -15.00 -12.12 4.03
C VAL A 277 -13.68 -12.09 4.80
N GLY A 278 -12.55 -12.14 4.10
CA GLY A 278 -11.23 -12.05 4.71
C GLY A 278 -11.01 -10.74 5.46
N GLY A 279 -11.46 -9.61 4.89
CA GLY A 279 -11.38 -8.29 5.53
C GLY A 279 -12.24 -8.23 6.81
N VAL A 280 -13.47 -8.67 6.75
CA VAL A 280 -14.38 -8.73 7.92
C VAL A 280 -13.83 -9.65 9.01
N TRP A 281 -13.33 -10.82 8.63
CA TRP A 281 -12.71 -11.76 9.57
C TRP A 281 -11.48 -11.16 10.27
N SER A 282 -10.67 -10.44 9.56
CA SER A 282 -9.51 -9.72 10.11
C SER A 282 -9.95 -8.68 11.15
N LEU A 283 -11.01 -7.92 10.88
CA LEU A 283 -11.60 -6.97 11.83
C LEU A 283 -12.07 -7.66 13.11
N ILE A 284 -12.77 -8.79 12.98
CA ILE A 284 -13.26 -9.53 14.14
C ILE A 284 -12.11 -10.02 15.01
N LYS A 285 -11.07 -10.58 14.40
CA LYS A 285 -9.89 -11.04 15.14
C LYS A 285 -9.13 -9.92 15.84
N LEU A 286 -9.15 -8.73 15.26
CA LEU A 286 -8.43 -7.57 15.75
C LEU A 286 -9.14 -6.79 16.83
N PHE A 287 -10.40 -7.03 17.06
CA PHE A 287 -11.21 -6.21 17.94
C PHE A 287 -10.59 -6.09 19.35
N LYS A 288 -10.17 -7.19 19.96
CA LYS A 288 -9.55 -7.18 21.29
C LYS A 288 -8.19 -6.46 21.34
N PRO A 289 -7.22 -6.77 20.47
CA PRO A 289 -5.97 -6.02 20.42
C PRO A 289 -6.15 -4.54 20.12
N LEU A 290 -7.11 -4.19 19.29
CA LEU A 290 -7.41 -2.80 18.93
C LEU A 290 -7.93 -2.01 20.15
N VAL A 291 -8.91 -2.57 20.87
CA VAL A 291 -9.44 -1.94 22.08
C VAL A 291 -8.37 -1.80 23.15
N ALA A 292 -7.56 -2.84 23.36
CA ALA A 292 -6.44 -2.80 24.31
C ALA A 292 -5.43 -1.69 23.96
N GLY A 293 -5.13 -1.55 22.69
CA GLY A 293 -4.22 -0.51 22.20
C GLY A 293 -4.76 0.91 22.35
N ILE A 294 -6.03 1.12 22.09
CA ILE A 294 -6.68 2.41 22.32
C ILE A 294 -6.66 2.77 23.81
N GLN A 295 -6.95 1.81 24.69
CA GLN A 295 -6.87 2.03 26.12
C GLN A 295 -5.45 2.36 26.59
N ALA A 296 -4.45 1.65 26.09
CA ALA A 296 -3.04 1.93 26.38
C ALA A 296 -2.63 3.33 25.95
N SER A 297 -3.08 3.77 24.77
CA SER A 297 -2.84 5.13 24.26
C SER A 297 -3.50 6.20 25.13
N ILE A 298 -4.73 5.98 25.57
CA ILE A 298 -5.43 6.89 26.49
C ILE A 298 -4.73 6.96 27.85
N ASN A 299 -4.30 5.82 28.37
CA ASN A 299 -3.57 5.77 29.64
C ASN A 299 -2.21 6.50 29.57
N ALA A 300 -1.53 6.40 28.41
CA ALA A 300 -0.28 7.13 28.18
C ALA A 300 -0.50 8.66 28.17
N VAL A 301 -1.62 9.14 27.64
CA VAL A 301 -1.99 10.56 27.72
C VAL A 301 -2.22 10.99 29.17
N LYS A 302 -2.93 10.19 29.96
CA LYS A 302 -3.19 10.48 31.38
C LYS A 302 -1.90 10.52 32.20
N SER A 303 -0.95 9.60 31.96
CA SER A 303 0.32 9.56 32.69
C SER A 303 1.26 10.71 32.30
N SER A 304 1.19 11.24 31.08
CA SER A 304 1.98 12.42 30.70
C SER A 304 1.55 13.70 31.44
N TYR A 305 0.33 13.74 31.99
CA TYR A 305 -0.11 14.81 32.88
C TYR A 305 0.46 14.71 34.30
N SER A 306 0.96 13.54 34.70
CA SER A 306 1.52 13.31 36.03
C SER A 306 3.01 13.63 36.16
N GLY A 307 3.63 14.14 35.10
CA GLY A 307 5.01 14.66 35.17
C GLY A 307 6.12 13.60 35.10
N ASP A 308 5.80 12.38 34.72
CA ASP A 308 6.77 11.34 34.46
C ASP A 308 7.62 11.67 33.23
N THR A 309 8.95 11.66 33.41
CA THR A 309 9.90 11.85 32.30
C THR A 309 9.81 10.67 31.34
N VAL A 310 9.30 10.91 30.13
CA VAL A 310 9.24 9.91 29.09
C VAL A 310 10.63 9.67 28.51
N ASN A 311 11.03 8.40 28.41
CA ASN A 311 12.28 8.03 27.77
C ASN A 311 12.27 8.47 26.29
N ARG A 312 13.41 8.93 25.76
CA ARG A 312 13.56 9.35 24.36
C ARG A 312 13.04 8.29 23.37
N GLU A 313 13.32 7.02 23.63
CA GLU A 313 12.96 5.89 22.77
C GLU A 313 11.46 5.53 22.83
N GLU A 314 10.70 6.15 23.69
CA GLU A 314 9.25 6.00 23.83
C GLU A 314 8.49 7.30 23.53
N SER A 315 9.20 8.33 23.09
CA SER A 315 8.63 9.65 22.85
C SER A 315 8.01 9.75 21.46
N ASP A 316 6.70 9.53 21.38
CA ASP A 316 5.87 9.76 20.19
C ASP A 316 5.47 11.23 20.05
N ILE A 317 4.94 11.60 18.88
CA ILE A 317 4.17 12.83 18.73
C ILE A 317 2.98 12.77 19.70
N SER A 318 2.72 13.86 20.41
CA SER A 318 1.69 13.86 21.46
C SER A 318 0.31 13.50 20.88
N ILE A 319 -0.47 12.73 21.64
CA ILE A 319 -1.83 12.34 21.22
C ILE A 319 -2.75 13.56 21.06
N LYS A 320 -2.51 14.64 21.80
CA LYS A 320 -3.22 15.91 21.61
C LYS A 320 -2.96 16.51 20.23
N THR A 321 -1.71 16.50 19.78
CA THR A 321 -1.33 16.93 18.43
C THR A 321 -1.96 16.05 17.37
N VAL A 322 -1.96 14.73 17.56
CA VAL A 322 -2.63 13.76 16.67
C VAL A 322 -4.11 14.06 16.56
N GLY A 323 -4.79 14.23 17.69
CA GLY A 323 -6.22 14.55 17.73
C GLY A 323 -6.54 15.87 17.03
N PHE A 324 -5.72 16.89 17.28
CA PHE A 324 -5.87 18.20 16.62
C PHE A 324 -5.69 18.13 15.10
N VAL A 325 -4.65 17.42 14.65
CA VAL A 325 -4.38 17.24 13.21
C VAL A 325 -5.50 16.46 12.54
N LEU A 326 -6.01 15.39 13.17
CA LEU A 326 -7.13 14.61 12.63
C LEU A 326 -8.41 15.43 12.52
N LEU A 327 -8.72 16.25 13.54
CA LEU A 327 -9.87 17.16 13.48
C LEU A 327 -9.69 18.22 12.39
N PHE A 328 -8.50 18.77 12.26
CA PHE A 328 -8.18 19.72 11.19
C PHE A 328 -8.30 19.10 9.80
N MET A 329 -7.88 17.85 9.64
CA MET A 329 -7.95 17.12 8.37
C MET A 329 -9.38 16.75 7.96
N LEU A 330 -10.36 16.81 8.87
CA LEU A 330 -11.77 16.69 8.50
C LEU A 330 -12.22 17.80 7.54
N ILE A 331 -11.63 18.97 7.63
CA ILE A 331 -11.98 20.12 6.78
C ILE A 331 -11.63 19.83 5.30
N PRO A 332 -10.39 19.51 4.92
CA PRO A 332 -10.09 19.17 3.53
C PRO A 332 -10.81 17.92 3.03
N VAL A 333 -11.04 16.92 3.87
CA VAL A 333 -11.82 15.74 3.52
C VAL A 333 -13.27 16.11 3.21
N PHE A 334 -13.88 16.96 4.03
CA PHE A 334 -15.24 17.47 3.79
C PHE A 334 -15.33 18.19 2.45
N PHE A 335 -14.40 19.09 2.13
CA PHE A 335 -14.40 19.82 0.86
C PHE A 335 -14.14 18.89 -0.32
N LEU A 336 -13.28 17.89 -0.17
CA LEU A 336 -13.05 16.87 -1.18
C LEU A 336 -14.33 16.13 -1.55
N TYR A 337 -15.09 15.69 -0.56
CA TYR A 337 -16.35 14.98 -0.79
C TYR A 337 -17.50 15.90 -1.23
N LEU A 338 -17.53 17.12 -0.74
CA LEU A 338 -18.51 18.13 -1.16
C LEU A 338 -18.36 18.42 -2.67
N GLU A 339 -17.16 18.54 -3.16
CA GLU A 339 -16.86 18.78 -4.58
C GLU A 339 -17.41 17.65 -5.48
N VAL A 340 -17.35 16.42 -5.02
CA VAL A 340 -17.83 15.24 -5.76
C VAL A 340 -19.34 15.05 -5.62
N ILE A 341 -19.86 15.13 -4.39
CA ILE A 341 -21.25 14.76 -4.05
C ILE A 341 -22.22 15.95 -4.18
N GLU A 342 -21.72 17.17 -4.05
CA GLU A 342 -22.50 18.41 -4.13
C GLU A 342 -23.63 18.52 -3.08
N SER A 343 -23.51 17.80 -1.96
CA SER A 343 -24.45 17.84 -0.84
C SER A 343 -23.68 17.99 0.47
N VAL A 344 -23.96 19.07 1.22
CA VAL A 344 -23.28 19.37 2.49
C VAL A 344 -23.56 18.28 3.55
N GLY A 345 -24.80 17.86 3.70
CA GLY A 345 -25.17 16.83 4.68
C GLY A 345 -24.52 15.49 4.41
N ILE A 346 -24.52 15.04 3.17
CA ILE A 346 -23.90 13.78 2.75
C ILE A 346 -22.38 13.88 2.89
N ALA A 347 -21.76 14.98 2.51
CA ALA A 347 -20.32 15.19 2.65
C ALA A 347 -19.86 15.13 4.11
N ILE A 348 -20.62 15.65 5.04
CA ILE A 348 -20.35 15.53 6.50
C ILE A 348 -20.38 14.07 6.92
N ILE A 349 -21.45 13.33 6.55
CA ILE A 349 -21.58 11.91 6.87
C ILE A 349 -20.42 11.10 6.32
N LEU A 350 -20.05 11.33 5.05
CA LEU A 350 -18.96 10.62 4.41
C LEU A 350 -17.60 10.92 5.06
N SER A 351 -17.38 12.15 5.48
CA SER A 351 -16.13 12.54 6.18
C SER A 351 -15.99 11.81 7.50
N LEU A 352 -17.07 11.72 8.28
CA LEU A 352 -17.08 10.99 9.54
C LEU A 352 -16.93 9.48 9.34
N VAL A 353 -17.65 8.91 8.38
CA VAL A 353 -17.52 7.50 8.00
C VAL A 353 -16.10 7.18 7.57
N MET A 354 -15.49 7.99 6.71
CA MET A 354 -14.11 7.81 6.27
C MET A 354 -13.15 7.84 7.46
N MET A 355 -13.31 8.75 8.39
CA MET A 355 -12.43 8.85 9.56
C MET A 355 -12.49 7.59 10.42
N VAL A 356 -13.70 7.09 10.69
CA VAL A 356 -13.90 5.87 11.47
C VAL A 356 -13.38 4.63 10.74
N PHE A 357 -13.77 4.42 9.48
CA PHE A 357 -13.31 3.28 8.70
C PHE A 357 -11.83 3.35 8.38
N GLY A 358 -11.31 4.55 8.13
CA GLY A 358 -9.88 4.78 7.93
C GLY A 358 -9.07 4.32 9.12
N PHE A 359 -9.48 4.65 10.33
CA PHE A 359 -8.83 4.19 11.55
C PHE A 359 -8.93 2.67 11.74
N LEU A 360 -10.14 2.12 11.62
CA LEU A 360 -10.36 0.68 11.80
C LEU A 360 -9.55 -0.13 10.79
N PHE A 361 -9.59 0.23 9.52
CA PHE A 361 -8.87 -0.50 8.48
C PHE A 361 -7.36 -0.27 8.51
N SER A 362 -6.92 0.92 8.91
CA SER A 362 -5.50 1.17 9.18
C SER A 362 -4.99 0.28 10.32
N ALA A 363 -5.78 0.11 11.37
CA ALA A 363 -5.46 -0.79 12.47
C ALA A 363 -5.42 -2.26 12.04
N VAL A 364 -6.34 -2.69 11.18
CA VAL A 364 -6.31 -4.05 10.59
C VAL A 364 -5.03 -4.25 9.79
N ALA A 365 -4.72 -3.33 8.88
CA ALA A 365 -3.51 -3.40 8.06
C ALA A 365 -2.24 -3.42 8.92
N ALA A 366 -2.19 -2.56 9.94
CA ALA A 366 -1.10 -2.49 10.88
C ALA A 366 -0.86 -3.79 11.65
N TYR A 367 -1.93 -4.41 12.11
CA TYR A 367 -1.85 -5.71 12.81
C TYR A 367 -1.41 -6.82 11.86
N MET A 368 -2.00 -6.90 10.68
CA MET A 368 -1.64 -7.93 9.70
C MET A 368 -0.19 -7.80 9.27
N ALA A 369 0.30 -6.57 9.07
CA ALA A 369 1.71 -6.34 8.81
C ALA A 369 2.61 -6.83 9.94
N GLY A 370 2.16 -6.70 11.19
CA GLY A 370 2.86 -7.22 12.37
C GLY A 370 2.95 -8.74 12.42
N VAL A 371 2.00 -9.42 11.81
CA VAL A 371 1.93 -10.90 11.80
C VAL A 371 2.59 -11.49 10.56
N VAL A 372 2.29 -10.96 9.37
CA VAL A 372 2.68 -11.57 8.09
C VAL A 372 3.65 -10.73 7.25
N GLY A 373 3.99 -9.54 7.70
CA GLY A 373 4.79 -8.58 6.95
C GLY A 373 3.94 -7.64 6.08
N SER A 374 4.50 -6.48 5.73
CA SER A 374 3.78 -5.46 4.97
C SER A 374 3.55 -5.86 3.51
N SER A 375 4.46 -6.61 2.91
CA SER A 375 4.32 -7.11 1.54
C SER A 375 3.14 -8.08 1.35
N ASN A 376 2.70 -8.73 2.41
CA ASN A 376 1.59 -9.69 2.43
C ASN A 376 0.30 -9.11 3.07
N ASN A 377 0.26 -7.81 3.28
CA ASN A 377 -0.84 -7.13 3.95
C ASN A 377 -2.09 -7.10 3.03
N PRO A 378 -3.29 -7.41 3.54
CA PRO A 378 -4.52 -7.45 2.73
C PRO A 378 -5.11 -6.06 2.43
N ILE A 379 -4.31 -5.13 1.91
CA ILE A 379 -4.74 -3.75 1.60
C ILE A 379 -5.88 -3.73 0.58
N SER A 380 -5.78 -4.56 -0.45
CA SER A 380 -6.82 -4.67 -1.49
C SER A 380 -8.15 -5.13 -0.92
N GLY A 381 -8.14 -6.15 -0.07
CA GLY A 381 -9.36 -6.67 0.58
C GLY A 381 -10.04 -5.63 1.47
N VAL A 382 -9.25 -4.91 2.24
CA VAL A 382 -9.72 -3.78 3.07
C VAL A 382 -10.35 -2.68 2.20
N THR A 383 -9.72 -2.34 1.11
CA THR A 383 -10.20 -1.30 0.19
C THR A 383 -11.51 -1.71 -0.50
N ILE A 384 -11.61 -2.96 -0.96
CA ILE A 384 -12.83 -3.50 -1.55
C ILE A 384 -13.98 -3.48 -0.54
N ALA A 385 -13.73 -3.92 0.69
CA ALA A 385 -14.73 -3.87 1.76
C ALA A 385 -15.21 -2.44 2.01
N THR A 386 -14.31 -1.48 2.03
CA THR A 386 -14.62 -0.05 2.19
C THR A 386 -15.44 0.49 1.03
N ILE A 387 -15.07 0.19 -0.20
CA ILE A 387 -15.76 0.67 -1.41
C ILE A 387 -17.15 0.04 -1.48
N LEU A 388 -17.28 -1.25 -1.20
CA LEU A 388 -18.57 -1.94 -1.20
C LEU A 388 -19.51 -1.33 -0.15
N PHE A 389 -19.04 -1.16 1.09
CA PHE A 389 -19.84 -0.54 2.15
C PHE A 389 -20.21 0.91 1.81
N SER A 390 -19.25 1.71 1.36
CA SER A 390 -19.48 3.12 1.00
C SER A 390 -20.42 3.25 -0.20
N SER A 391 -20.31 2.36 -1.18
CA SER A 391 -21.21 2.31 -2.32
C SER A 391 -22.64 2.00 -1.91
N LEU A 392 -22.85 1.02 -1.03
CA LEU A 392 -24.15 0.69 -0.49
C LEU A 392 -24.75 1.83 0.33
N LEU A 393 -23.95 2.48 1.16
CA LEU A 393 -24.38 3.65 1.92
C LEU A 393 -24.80 4.80 1.00
N LEU A 394 -23.99 5.13 -0.01
CA LEU A 394 -24.30 6.18 -0.98
C LEU A 394 -25.48 5.80 -1.89
N LEU A 395 -25.67 4.53 -2.19
CA LEU A 395 -26.87 4.07 -2.91
C LEU A 395 -28.15 4.40 -2.15
N VAL A 396 -28.15 4.19 -0.85
CA VAL A 396 -29.29 4.54 0.02
C VAL A 396 -29.50 6.06 0.06
N LEU A 397 -28.43 6.85 0.11
CA LEU A 397 -28.49 8.31 0.23
C LEU A 397 -28.79 9.04 -1.08
N LEU A 398 -28.25 8.55 -2.21
CA LEU A 398 -28.31 9.22 -3.52
C LEU A 398 -29.24 8.53 -4.52
N GLY A 399 -29.62 7.28 -4.28
CA GLY A 399 -30.42 6.46 -5.21
C GLY A 399 -29.60 5.80 -6.32
N THR A 400 -30.30 5.03 -7.16
CA THR A 400 -29.70 4.24 -8.23
C THR A 400 -29.25 5.10 -9.42
N GLY A 401 -28.20 4.66 -10.13
CA GLY A 401 -27.72 5.30 -11.36
C GLY A 401 -26.86 6.53 -11.19
N SER A 402 -26.47 6.88 -9.94
CA SER A 402 -25.61 8.03 -9.67
C SER A 402 -24.14 7.72 -10.01
N THR A 403 -23.57 8.43 -10.97
CA THR A 403 -22.11 8.42 -11.23
C THR A 403 -21.33 9.13 -10.13
N GLN A 404 -21.93 10.13 -9.52
CA GLN A 404 -21.37 10.84 -8.37
C GLN A 404 -21.22 9.92 -7.14
N GLY A 405 -22.17 9.04 -6.91
CA GLY A 405 -22.13 8.06 -5.84
C GLY A 405 -20.98 7.07 -6.01
N ALA A 406 -20.81 6.52 -7.20
CA ALA A 406 -19.70 5.62 -7.50
C ALA A 406 -18.33 6.32 -7.35
N ALA A 407 -18.18 7.53 -7.88
CA ALA A 407 -16.98 8.35 -7.71
C ALA A 407 -16.71 8.70 -6.24
N GLY A 408 -17.74 9.05 -5.47
CA GLY A 408 -17.64 9.30 -4.04
C GLY A 408 -17.17 8.07 -3.26
N ALA A 409 -17.67 6.90 -3.57
CA ALA A 409 -17.21 5.64 -2.98
C ALA A 409 -15.73 5.36 -3.29
N ILE A 410 -15.28 5.60 -4.51
CA ILE A 410 -13.87 5.48 -4.88
C ILE A 410 -13.01 6.49 -4.12
N MET A 411 -13.46 7.71 -3.96
CA MET A 411 -12.75 8.74 -3.19
C MET A 411 -12.59 8.37 -1.72
N ILE A 412 -13.62 7.83 -1.09
CA ILE A 412 -13.53 7.29 0.28
C ILE A 412 -12.53 6.13 0.30
N GLY A 413 -12.64 5.21 -0.63
CA GLY A 413 -11.72 4.09 -0.77
C GLY A 413 -10.28 4.54 -0.97
N ALA A 414 -10.02 5.61 -1.72
CA ALA A 414 -8.69 6.16 -1.93
C ALA A 414 -8.04 6.63 -0.62
N VAL A 415 -8.76 7.42 0.18
CA VAL A 415 -8.24 7.90 1.46
C VAL A 415 -8.03 6.76 2.44
N VAL A 416 -8.99 5.84 2.56
CA VAL A 416 -8.88 4.66 3.44
C VAL A 416 -7.75 3.73 2.99
N CYS A 417 -7.59 3.50 1.69
CA CYS A 417 -6.51 2.69 1.14
C CYS A 417 -5.13 3.29 1.43
N CYS A 418 -4.97 4.59 1.27
CA CYS A 418 -3.75 5.30 1.67
C CYS A 418 -3.46 5.12 3.16
N ALA A 419 -4.46 5.30 4.01
CA ALA A 419 -4.30 5.13 5.45
C ALA A 419 -3.95 3.68 5.83
N ALA A 420 -4.55 2.69 5.19
CA ALA A 420 -4.29 1.27 5.44
C ALA A 420 -2.88 0.86 4.96
N ALA A 421 -2.46 1.31 3.78
CA ALA A 421 -1.13 1.04 3.25
C ALA A 421 -0.05 1.61 4.16
N ILE A 422 -0.21 2.87 4.55
CA ILE A 422 0.71 3.54 5.48
C ILE A 422 0.70 2.87 6.85
N GLY A 423 -0.45 2.45 7.35
CA GLY A 423 -0.57 1.74 8.62
C GLY A 423 0.34 0.51 8.68
N GLY A 424 0.36 -0.29 7.63
CA GLY A 424 1.20 -1.49 7.55
C GLY A 424 2.69 -1.16 7.51
N ASP A 425 3.12 -0.40 6.53
CA ASP A 425 4.54 -0.14 6.27
C ASP A 425 5.16 0.76 7.33
N ASN A 426 4.46 1.78 7.78
CA ASN A 426 4.97 2.69 8.79
C ASN A 426 5.23 2.01 10.14
N LEU A 427 4.43 1.02 10.51
CA LEU A 427 4.67 0.28 11.75
C LEU A 427 5.86 -0.69 11.62
N GLN A 428 6.13 -1.24 10.44
CA GLN A 428 7.38 -1.96 10.18
C GLN A 428 8.58 -1.04 10.46
N ASP A 429 8.54 0.17 9.95
CA ASP A 429 9.62 1.14 10.12
C ASP A 429 9.78 1.61 11.57
N LEU A 430 8.67 1.81 12.27
CA LEU A 430 8.67 2.16 13.69
C LEU A 430 9.18 0.99 14.56
N LYS A 431 8.91 -0.25 14.18
CA LYS A 431 9.53 -1.43 14.80
C LYS A 431 11.03 -1.47 14.57
N THR A 432 11.49 -1.18 13.37
CA THR A 432 12.92 -1.04 13.05
C THR A 432 13.57 0.01 13.96
N GLY A 433 12.94 1.18 14.06
CA GLY A 433 13.42 2.26 14.94
C GLY A 433 13.44 1.86 16.41
N HIS A 434 12.44 1.13 16.89
CA HIS A 434 12.41 0.60 18.26
C HIS A 434 13.59 -0.34 18.54
N ILE A 435 13.95 -1.17 17.58
CA ILE A 435 15.08 -2.12 17.72
C ILE A 435 16.42 -1.40 17.69
N VAL A 436 16.60 -0.40 16.83
CA VAL A 436 17.88 0.34 16.70
C VAL A 436 18.01 1.52 17.68
N GLY A 437 17.00 1.81 18.46
CA GLY A 437 17.03 2.87 19.47
C GLY A 437 16.74 4.26 18.93
N ALA A 438 15.96 4.38 17.86
CA ALA A 438 15.54 5.65 17.28
C ALA A 438 14.48 6.36 18.13
N THR A 439 14.37 7.67 17.95
CA THR A 439 13.33 8.48 18.57
C THR A 439 12.05 8.42 17.73
N PRO A 440 10.93 7.91 18.26
CA PRO A 440 9.71 7.70 17.47
C PRO A 440 9.15 8.97 16.84
N TRP A 441 9.06 10.09 17.54
CA TRP A 441 8.52 11.32 16.99
C TRP A 441 9.33 11.84 15.80
N LYS A 442 10.64 11.61 15.78
CA LYS A 442 11.51 11.98 14.65
C LYS A 442 11.23 11.12 13.43
N GLN A 443 11.03 9.82 13.63
CA GLN A 443 10.57 8.94 12.56
C GLN A 443 9.20 9.34 12.02
N GLN A 444 8.27 9.68 12.91
CA GLN A 444 6.90 10.08 12.53
C GLN A 444 6.89 11.38 11.72
N ILE A 445 7.73 12.35 12.06
CA ILE A 445 7.92 13.56 11.24
C ILE A 445 8.49 13.21 9.86
N MET A 446 9.46 12.32 9.79
CA MET A 446 10.03 11.88 8.52
C MET A 446 9.05 11.05 7.68
N GLN A 447 8.15 10.33 8.30
CA GLN A 447 7.02 9.69 7.60
C GLN A 447 6.10 10.72 6.96
N LEU A 448 5.78 11.81 7.65
CA LEU A 448 5.02 12.94 7.07
C LEU A 448 5.74 13.57 5.89
N ILE A 449 7.04 13.81 6.01
CA ILE A 449 7.86 14.37 4.93
C ILE A 449 7.91 13.41 3.73
N GLY A 450 8.11 12.12 3.96
CA GLY A 450 8.13 11.10 2.92
C GLY A 450 6.79 10.99 2.18
N VAL A 451 5.69 11.00 2.90
CA VAL A 451 4.33 10.97 2.35
C VAL A 451 4.05 12.20 1.48
N VAL A 452 4.33 13.40 1.96
CA VAL A 452 4.11 14.63 1.18
C VAL A 452 5.01 14.66 -0.07
N SER A 453 6.26 14.23 0.07
CA SER A 453 7.19 14.14 -1.06
C SER A 453 6.69 13.18 -2.14
N ALA A 454 6.22 12.00 -1.77
CA ALA A 454 5.62 11.04 -2.70
C ALA A 454 4.32 11.58 -3.33
N ALA A 455 3.47 12.22 -2.54
CA ALA A 455 2.23 12.82 -3.02
C ALA A 455 2.48 13.85 -4.13
N LEU A 456 3.57 14.61 -4.02
CA LEU A 456 3.95 15.61 -5.03
C LEU A 456 4.38 15.02 -6.37
N VAL A 457 4.82 13.78 -6.42
CA VAL A 457 5.29 13.14 -7.68
C VAL A 457 4.33 12.12 -8.25
N LEU A 458 3.44 11.55 -7.45
CA LEU A 458 2.55 10.46 -7.90
C LEU A 458 1.63 10.89 -9.04
N GLY A 459 1.12 12.11 -9.02
CA GLY A 459 0.32 12.65 -10.12
C GLY A 459 1.09 12.69 -11.45
N LEU A 460 2.36 13.10 -11.40
CA LEU A 460 3.23 13.10 -12.58
C LEU A 460 3.53 11.68 -13.06
N VAL A 461 3.81 10.77 -12.15
CA VAL A 461 4.08 9.36 -12.46
C VAL A 461 2.88 8.71 -13.13
N LEU A 462 1.68 8.92 -12.60
CA LEU A 462 0.44 8.40 -13.19
C LEU A 462 0.20 8.96 -14.59
N ASP A 463 0.42 10.24 -14.81
CA ASP A 463 0.26 10.88 -16.11
C ASP A 463 1.25 10.32 -17.14
N ILE A 464 2.51 10.18 -16.76
CA ILE A 464 3.56 9.59 -17.61
C ILE A 464 3.21 8.14 -17.98
N LEU A 465 2.81 7.33 -17.02
CA LEU A 465 2.46 5.94 -17.25
C LEU A 465 1.19 5.80 -18.10
N HIS A 466 0.22 6.67 -17.92
CA HIS A 466 -0.99 6.70 -18.73
C HIS A 466 -0.69 7.10 -20.18
N THR A 467 0.16 8.09 -20.40
CA THR A 467 0.58 8.52 -21.72
C THR A 467 1.38 7.44 -22.44
N ALA A 468 2.29 6.77 -21.73
CA ALA A 468 3.16 5.75 -22.32
C ALA A 468 2.46 4.43 -22.61
N TYR A 469 1.60 3.96 -21.69
CA TYR A 469 1.03 2.61 -21.75
C TYR A 469 -0.49 2.55 -21.81
N THR A 470 -1.20 3.64 -21.57
CA THR A 470 -2.65 3.69 -21.35
C THR A 470 -3.09 2.78 -20.21
N ILE A 471 -3.25 3.33 -19.02
CA ILE A 471 -3.67 2.58 -17.83
C ILE A 471 -5.00 1.89 -18.09
N GLY A 472 -5.09 0.61 -17.76
CA GLY A 472 -6.22 -0.25 -18.06
C GLY A 472 -6.09 -1.06 -19.37
N SER A 473 -5.07 -0.78 -20.18
CA SER A 473 -4.74 -1.56 -21.38
C SER A 473 -4.04 -2.89 -21.01
N PRO A 474 -3.92 -3.83 -21.97
CA PRO A 474 -3.19 -5.09 -21.70
C PRO A 474 -1.74 -4.92 -21.26
N THR A 475 -1.08 -3.82 -21.63
CA THR A 475 0.31 -3.53 -21.25
C THR A 475 0.45 -2.97 -19.85
N LEU A 476 -0.59 -2.33 -19.31
CA LEU A 476 -0.64 -1.80 -17.95
C LEU A 476 -2.07 -1.91 -17.42
N SER A 477 -2.44 -3.12 -17.01
CA SER A 477 -3.84 -3.51 -16.81
C SER A 477 -4.53 -2.86 -15.61
N ALA A 478 -3.77 -2.31 -14.65
CA ALA A 478 -4.29 -1.73 -13.41
C ALA A 478 -5.38 -2.61 -12.77
N PRO A 479 -5.05 -3.86 -12.39
CA PRO A 479 -6.07 -4.84 -12.02
C PRO A 479 -6.85 -4.44 -10.77
N GLN A 480 -6.21 -3.81 -9.81
CA GLN A 480 -6.87 -3.35 -8.58
C GLN A 480 -7.84 -2.20 -8.85
N ALA A 481 -7.41 -1.17 -9.58
CA ALA A 481 -8.27 -0.04 -9.93
C ALA A 481 -9.45 -0.48 -10.79
N THR A 482 -9.25 -1.39 -11.72
CA THR A 482 -10.33 -1.97 -12.54
C THR A 482 -11.34 -2.71 -11.68
N LEU A 483 -10.87 -3.46 -10.68
CA LEU A 483 -11.73 -4.16 -9.74
C LEU A 483 -12.53 -3.19 -8.86
N MET A 484 -11.89 -2.14 -8.34
CA MET A 484 -12.55 -1.12 -7.52
C MET A 484 -13.65 -0.39 -8.31
N LYS A 485 -13.36 -0.02 -9.56
CA LYS A 485 -14.35 0.50 -10.50
C LYS A 485 -15.54 -0.44 -10.65
N SER A 486 -15.27 -1.70 -10.92
CA SER A 486 -16.31 -2.71 -11.16
C SER A 486 -17.22 -2.90 -9.95
N VAL A 487 -16.67 -2.89 -8.75
CA VAL A 487 -17.44 -2.98 -7.51
C VAL A 487 -18.33 -1.74 -7.31
N ALA A 488 -17.77 -0.56 -7.43
CA ALA A 488 -18.52 0.68 -7.24
C ALA A 488 -19.65 0.85 -8.28
N GLU A 489 -19.34 0.71 -9.55
CA GLU A 489 -20.33 0.81 -10.63
C GLU A 489 -21.38 -0.30 -10.54
N GLY A 490 -20.96 -1.52 -10.21
CA GLY A 490 -21.85 -2.67 -10.08
C GLY A 490 -22.93 -2.46 -9.03
N VAL A 491 -22.60 -1.84 -7.90
CA VAL A 491 -23.58 -1.50 -6.86
C VAL A 491 -24.60 -0.47 -7.36
N PHE A 492 -24.13 0.62 -8.01
CA PHE A 492 -25.03 1.69 -8.46
C PHE A 492 -25.86 1.34 -9.69
N GLN A 493 -25.31 0.55 -10.59
CA GLN A 493 -26.01 0.11 -11.81
C GLN A 493 -26.82 -1.18 -11.60
N GLY A 494 -26.66 -1.84 -10.45
CA GLY A 494 -27.33 -3.09 -10.14
C GLY A 494 -26.87 -4.29 -10.96
N ASN A 495 -25.73 -4.18 -11.65
CA ASN A 495 -25.18 -5.23 -12.51
C ASN A 495 -24.02 -6.01 -11.88
N LEU A 496 -23.76 -5.81 -10.60
CA LEU A 496 -22.79 -6.61 -9.85
C LEU A 496 -23.27 -8.08 -9.84
N PRO A 497 -22.43 -9.05 -10.23
CA PRO A 497 -22.81 -10.46 -10.21
C PRO A 497 -22.79 -11.01 -8.79
N TRP A 498 -23.83 -10.73 -8.05
CA TRP A 498 -23.96 -11.09 -6.63
C TRP A 498 -23.90 -12.59 -6.38
N ASP A 499 -24.36 -13.41 -7.35
CA ASP A 499 -24.20 -14.86 -7.32
C ASP A 499 -22.76 -15.28 -7.17
N MET A 500 -21.85 -14.69 -7.97
CA MET A 500 -20.41 -14.95 -7.91
C MET A 500 -19.80 -14.42 -6.61
N VAL A 501 -20.24 -13.25 -6.16
CA VAL A 501 -19.78 -12.66 -4.88
C VAL A 501 -20.16 -13.55 -3.71
N TYR A 502 -21.38 -14.09 -3.69
CA TYR A 502 -21.82 -14.99 -2.63
C TYR A 502 -21.08 -16.33 -2.65
N ILE A 503 -20.82 -16.90 -3.82
CA ILE A 503 -20.02 -18.13 -3.94
C ILE A 503 -18.61 -17.91 -3.43
N GLY A 504 -17.97 -16.79 -3.80
CA GLY A 504 -16.64 -16.41 -3.34
C GLY A 504 -16.52 -16.21 -1.85
#